data_83e69d2eb4fdd9f9a2c94b311ab11f52
#
_entry.id   83e69d2eb4fdd9f9a2c94b311ab11f52
#
_cell.length_a   1.000
_cell.length_b   1.000
_cell.length_c   1.000
_cell.angle_alpha   90.00
_cell.angle_beta   90.00
_cell.angle_gamma   90.00
#
_symmetry.space_group_name_H-M   'P 1'
#
loop_
_entity.id
_entity.type
_entity.pdbx_description
1 polymer ?
#
loop_
_entity_poly.entity_id
_entity_poly.type
_entity_poly.pdbx_seq_one_letter_code
_entity_poly.pdbx_strand_id
1 'polypeptide(L)'
;MNETLKRALSGAVYILLLLASILFSTESFISLFGVFLIIAIYEFCNLVQINKVLPLIFGSLFYTTIALISFYKTETENYINGILEHDIKLIVNISQLNTILLVITLLISIKCIDFLFNDTIQSLSKLSKYIYLLGYIVLPFVFIVKISFGINDYNPKIIIGLFILIWTNDTFAYLVGKSIGKHKLLERISPKKTIEGFVGGVAFAVFAGFLISKLYIKPNPNFSEKSILIWTMIALIAGIFGTIGDLIESKFKRIAGVKDSGKIMPGHGGVLDRLDSVIFVAPIVYLFYQILNYVS
;
A
#
# COMPACT_ATOMS: atom_id res chain seq x y z
N MET A 1 4.43 -13.42 30.15
CA MET A 1 3.44 -12.50 29.55
C MET A 1 2.53 -13.29 28.64
N ASN A 2 1.22 -13.19 28.79
CA ASN A 2 0.24 -13.93 28.00
C ASN A 2 0.37 -13.57 26.50
N GLU A 3 0.21 -14.53 25.59
CA GLU A 3 0.33 -14.28 24.14
C GLU A 3 -0.62 -13.19 23.64
N THR A 4 -1.84 -13.14 24.19
CA THR A 4 -2.82 -12.10 23.87
C THR A 4 -2.32 -10.70 24.25
N LEU A 5 -1.68 -10.57 25.40
CA LEU A 5 -1.11 -9.30 25.86
C LEU A 5 0.10 -8.89 24.99
N LYS A 6 0.95 -9.84 24.59
CA LYS A 6 2.06 -9.57 23.64
C LYS A 6 1.54 -9.03 22.31
N ARG A 7 0.48 -9.65 21.78
CA ARG A 7 -0.17 -9.17 20.55
C ARG A 7 -0.76 -7.78 20.73
N ALA A 8 -1.54 -7.55 21.78
CA ALA A 8 -2.14 -6.23 22.02
C ALA A 8 -1.07 -5.12 22.11
N LEU A 9 0.01 -5.37 22.87
CA LEU A 9 1.09 -4.39 23.01
C LEU A 9 1.84 -4.12 21.70
N SER A 10 2.23 -5.16 20.95
CA SER A 10 2.93 -4.97 19.68
C SER A 10 2.07 -4.28 18.62
N GLY A 11 0.77 -4.59 18.57
CA GLY A 11 -0.18 -3.90 17.71
C GLY A 11 -0.38 -2.43 18.10
N ALA A 12 -0.52 -2.14 19.39
CA ALA A 12 -0.63 -0.77 19.91
C ALA A 12 0.62 0.06 19.59
N VAL A 13 1.82 -0.50 19.82
CA VAL A 13 3.10 0.16 19.48
C VAL A 13 3.18 0.46 17.98
N TYR A 14 2.82 -0.51 17.12
CA TYR A 14 2.80 -0.30 15.68
C TYR A 14 1.87 0.84 15.27
N ILE A 15 0.63 0.85 15.76
CA ILE A 15 -0.36 1.89 15.43
C ILE A 15 0.10 3.26 15.94
N LEU A 16 0.61 3.33 17.17
CA LEU A 16 1.13 4.57 17.76
C LEU A 16 2.32 5.12 16.96
N LEU A 17 3.26 4.26 16.58
CA LEU A 17 4.44 4.62 15.80
C LEU A 17 4.03 5.13 14.42
N LEU A 18 3.08 4.46 13.77
CA LEU A 18 2.54 4.84 12.47
C LEU A 18 1.83 6.20 12.54
N LEU A 19 0.90 6.37 13.49
CA LEU A 19 0.17 7.64 13.63
C LEU A 19 1.09 8.79 14.04
N ALA A 20 2.02 8.54 14.98
CA ALA A 20 2.98 9.56 15.40
C ALA A 20 3.85 10.02 14.22
N SER A 21 4.38 9.11 13.42
CA SER A 21 5.19 9.47 12.26
C SER A 21 4.42 10.25 11.20
N ILE A 22 3.15 9.87 10.94
CA ILE A 22 2.30 10.57 9.96
C ILE A 22 1.91 11.98 10.44
N LEU A 23 1.66 12.14 11.75
CA LEU A 23 1.18 13.43 12.30
C LEU A 23 2.30 14.39 12.66
N PHE A 24 3.51 13.90 12.94
CA PHE A 24 4.62 14.73 13.41
C PHE A 24 5.22 15.58 12.28
N SER A 25 5.66 14.95 11.20
CA SER A 25 6.18 15.65 10.01
C SER A 25 6.23 14.75 8.78
N THR A 26 6.39 15.36 7.61
CA THR A 26 6.58 14.65 6.34
C THR A 26 7.84 13.79 6.36
N GLU A 27 8.92 14.30 6.93
CA GLU A 27 10.21 13.60 7.01
C GLU A 27 10.12 12.37 7.91
N SER A 28 9.40 12.48 9.04
CA SER A 28 9.19 11.33 9.93
C SER A 28 8.36 10.23 9.26
N PHE A 29 7.35 10.63 8.49
CA PHE A 29 6.55 9.71 7.69
C PHE A 29 7.39 9.00 6.62
N ILE A 30 8.12 9.76 5.79
CA ILE A 30 9.01 9.19 4.75
C ILE A 30 10.05 8.26 5.40
N SER A 31 10.66 8.68 6.51
CA SER A 31 11.68 7.88 7.21
C SER A 31 11.12 6.57 7.75
N LEU A 32 9.95 6.58 8.40
CA LEU A 32 9.33 5.35 8.92
C LEU A 32 8.97 4.39 7.79
N PHE A 33 8.36 4.89 6.71
CA PHE A 33 8.02 4.04 5.56
C PHE A 33 9.26 3.55 4.81
N GLY A 34 10.38 4.30 4.83
CA GLY A 34 11.68 3.82 4.37
C GLY A 34 12.19 2.64 5.20
N VAL A 35 12.08 2.71 6.52
CA VAL A 35 12.42 1.59 7.42
C VAL A 35 11.50 0.38 7.15
N PHE A 36 10.21 0.61 7.01
CA PHE A 36 9.25 -0.47 6.67
C PHE A 36 9.58 -1.09 5.32
N LEU A 37 9.96 -0.31 4.31
CA LEU A 37 10.40 -0.84 3.02
C LEU A 37 11.64 -1.74 3.14
N ILE A 38 12.66 -1.30 3.88
CA ILE A 38 13.88 -2.09 4.10
C ILE A 38 13.51 -3.45 4.72
N ILE A 39 12.64 -3.45 5.73
CA ILE A 39 12.17 -4.67 6.37
C ILE A 39 11.33 -5.52 5.39
N ALA A 40 10.42 -4.92 4.64
CA ALA A 40 9.59 -5.61 3.65
C ALA A 40 10.42 -6.25 2.52
N ILE A 41 11.46 -5.56 2.03
CA ILE A 41 12.42 -6.13 1.07
C ILE A 41 13.13 -7.35 1.69
N TYR A 42 13.61 -7.23 2.92
CA TYR A 42 14.28 -8.32 3.63
C TYR A 42 13.35 -9.53 3.79
N GLU A 43 12.12 -9.32 4.26
CA GLU A 43 11.12 -10.37 4.46
C GLU A 43 10.73 -11.02 3.12
N PHE A 44 10.45 -10.22 2.08
CA PHE A 44 10.11 -10.74 0.77
C PHE A 44 11.25 -11.53 0.13
N CYS A 45 12.49 -11.05 0.21
CA CYS A 45 13.66 -11.79 -0.30
C CYS A 45 13.81 -13.15 0.38
N ASN A 46 13.54 -13.24 1.69
CA ASN A 46 13.54 -14.51 2.42
C ASN A 46 12.40 -15.43 1.97
N LEU A 47 11.17 -14.89 1.77
CA LEU A 47 10.03 -15.67 1.27
C LEU A 47 10.30 -16.30 -0.09
N VAL A 48 10.87 -15.53 -1.02
CA VAL A 48 11.12 -16.01 -2.39
C VAL A 48 12.52 -16.60 -2.58
N GLN A 49 13.34 -16.64 -1.52
CA GLN A 49 14.70 -17.22 -1.51
C GLN A 49 15.62 -16.59 -2.58
N ILE A 50 15.82 -15.27 -2.52
CA ILE A 50 16.81 -14.54 -3.32
C ILE A 50 17.81 -13.81 -2.45
N ASN A 51 18.98 -13.47 -3.04
CA ASN A 51 19.98 -12.66 -2.35
C ASN A 51 19.39 -11.28 -2.06
N LYS A 52 19.50 -10.84 -0.82
CA LYS A 52 18.88 -9.60 -0.31
C LYS A 52 19.79 -8.36 -0.41
N VAL A 53 21.11 -8.52 -0.61
CA VAL A 53 22.06 -7.40 -0.56
C VAL A 53 21.76 -6.36 -1.64
N LEU A 54 21.71 -6.78 -2.92
CA LEU A 54 21.41 -5.87 -4.02
C LEU A 54 20.00 -5.26 -3.92
N PRO A 55 18.93 -6.04 -3.66
CA PRO A 55 17.60 -5.48 -3.43
C PRO A 55 17.53 -4.43 -2.32
N LEU A 56 18.19 -4.65 -1.18
CA LEU A 56 18.23 -3.68 -0.09
C LEU A 56 18.91 -2.38 -0.51
N ILE A 57 20.06 -2.45 -1.18
CA ILE A 57 20.80 -1.26 -1.61
C ILE A 57 19.99 -0.49 -2.67
N PHE A 58 19.60 -1.16 -3.76
CA PHE A 58 18.92 -0.48 -4.86
C PHE A 58 17.50 -0.05 -4.51
N GLY A 59 16.75 -0.87 -3.75
CA GLY A 59 15.39 -0.55 -3.36
C GLY A 59 15.33 0.63 -2.38
N SER A 60 16.23 0.69 -1.39
CA SER A 60 16.30 1.83 -0.47
C SER A 60 16.79 3.10 -1.18
N LEU A 61 17.82 3.01 -2.01
CA LEU A 61 18.32 4.15 -2.79
C LEU A 61 17.24 4.69 -3.73
N PHE A 62 16.54 3.82 -4.45
CA PHE A 62 15.46 4.22 -5.34
C PHE A 62 14.33 4.92 -4.58
N TYR A 63 13.87 4.33 -3.46
CA TYR A 63 12.84 4.93 -2.63
C TYR A 63 13.25 6.30 -2.10
N THR A 64 14.43 6.43 -1.52
CA THR A 64 14.91 7.72 -0.96
C THR A 64 15.02 8.78 -2.05
N THR A 65 15.55 8.43 -3.23
CA THR A 65 15.64 9.37 -4.35
C THR A 65 14.27 9.87 -4.78
N ILE A 66 13.30 8.98 -5.00
CA ILE A 66 11.95 9.39 -5.45
C ILE A 66 11.19 10.11 -4.33
N ALA A 67 11.36 9.72 -3.07
CA ALA A 67 10.75 10.41 -1.93
C ALA A 67 11.30 11.85 -1.79
N LEU A 68 12.60 12.05 -1.93
CA LEU A 68 13.23 13.38 -1.91
C LEU A 68 12.76 14.25 -3.10
N ILE A 69 12.71 13.70 -4.30
CA ILE A 69 12.17 14.41 -5.48
C ILE A 69 10.71 14.82 -5.23
N SER A 70 9.92 13.98 -4.58
CA SER A 70 8.52 14.27 -4.27
C SER A 70 8.39 15.33 -3.18
N PHE A 71 9.28 15.34 -2.19
CA PHE A 71 9.32 16.29 -1.09
C PHE A 71 9.78 17.68 -1.55
N TYR A 72 10.85 17.75 -2.35
CA TYR A 72 11.42 19.00 -2.86
C TYR A 72 10.96 19.30 -4.30
N LYS A 73 9.74 18.93 -4.66
CA LYS A 73 9.25 18.99 -6.06
C LYS A 73 9.52 20.35 -6.71
N THR A 74 9.11 21.46 -6.07
CA THR A 74 9.23 22.81 -6.63
C THR A 74 10.71 23.22 -6.78
N GLU A 75 11.55 22.96 -5.77
CA GLU A 75 12.97 23.27 -5.80
C GLU A 75 13.70 22.43 -6.83
N THR A 76 13.35 21.13 -6.93
CA THR A 76 13.94 20.19 -7.89
C THR A 76 13.57 20.56 -9.31
N GLU A 77 12.32 20.94 -9.59
CA GLU A 77 11.87 21.42 -10.91
C GLU A 77 12.62 22.71 -11.31
N ASN A 78 12.77 23.66 -10.40
CA ASN A 78 13.51 24.91 -10.64
C ASN A 78 15.00 24.63 -10.89
N TYR A 79 15.62 23.74 -10.11
CA TYR A 79 17.02 23.37 -10.26
C TYR A 79 17.29 22.66 -11.59
N ILE A 80 16.45 21.69 -11.95
CA ILE A 80 16.55 20.94 -13.22
C ILE A 80 16.35 21.89 -14.40
N ASN A 81 15.35 22.77 -14.35
CA ASN A 81 15.11 23.75 -15.42
C ASN A 81 16.28 24.73 -15.55
N GLY A 82 16.90 25.16 -14.44
CA GLY A 82 18.08 26.04 -14.46
C GLY A 82 19.34 25.39 -15.06
N ILE A 83 19.53 24.09 -14.86
CA ILE A 83 20.65 23.34 -15.47
C ILE A 83 20.42 23.10 -16.97
N LEU A 84 19.17 22.88 -17.38
CA LEU A 84 18.81 22.49 -18.72
C LEU A 84 18.68 23.66 -19.72
N GLU A 85 18.74 24.92 -19.23
CA GLU A 85 18.74 26.09 -20.13
C GLU A 85 19.95 26.15 -21.06
N HIS A 86 20.97 25.34 -20.83
CA HIS A 86 22.24 25.50 -21.53
C HIS A 86 22.62 24.47 -22.60
N ASP A 87 21.98 23.33 -22.82
CA ASP A 87 22.31 22.52 -24.05
C ASP A 87 21.59 21.18 -24.29
N ILE A 88 20.81 20.63 -23.40
CA ILE A 88 20.06 19.40 -23.67
C ILE A 88 18.68 19.48 -23.05
N LYS A 89 17.64 19.63 -23.87
CA LYS A 89 16.24 19.41 -23.46
C LYS A 89 15.99 17.93 -23.11
N LEU A 90 16.69 17.41 -22.16
CA LEU A 90 16.33 16.16 -21.49
C LEU A 90 15.31 16.49 -20.41
N ILE A 91 14.12 16.93 -20.86
CA ILE A 91 12.98 17.17 -19.99
C ILE A 91 12.57 15.81 -19.44
N VAL A 92 13.21 15.34 -18.39
CA VAL A 92 12.63 14.35 -17.51
C VAL A 92 11.54 15.07 -16.73
N ASN A 93 10.40 15.21 -17.38
CA ASN A 93 9.21 15.74 -16.74
C ASN A 93 8.87 14.78 -15.58
N ILE A 94 8.98 15.25 -14.34
CA ILE A 94 8.71 14.45 -13.12
C ILE A 94 7.33 13.81 -13.22
N SER A 95 6.38 14.48 -13.85
CA SER A 95 5.04 13.96 -14.13
C SER A 95 5.09 12.73 -15.05
N GLN A 96 5.91 12.75 -16.09
CA GLN A 96 6.08 11.60 -16.99
C GLN A 96 6.76 10.42 -16.27
N LEU A 97 7.78 10.69 -15.44
CA LEU A 97 8.41 9.65 -14.62
C LEU A 97 7.38 8.98 -13.69
N ASN A 98 6.56 9.77 -13.02
CA ASN A 98 5.50 9.25 -12.14
C ASN A 98 4.50 8.37 -12.91
N THR A 99 4.12 8.80 -14.12
CA THR A 99 3.23 8.03 -14.99
C THR A 99 3.86 6.71 -15.44
N ILE A 100 5.12 6.72 -15.83
CA ILE A 100 5.85 5.50 -16.21
C ILE A 100 5.94 4.52 -15.02
N LEU A 101 6.32 5.01 -13.83
CA LEU A 101 6.39 4.17 -12.64
C LEU A 101 5.02 3.58 -12.28
N LEU A 102 3.94 4.38 -12.41
CA LEU A 102 2.59 3.92 -12.18
C LEU A 102 2.20 2.81 -13.17
N VAL A 103 2.42 3.03 -14.46
CA VAL A 103 2.12 2.03 -15.50
C VAL A 103 2.87 0.71 -15.24
N ILE A 104 4.16 0.78 -14.92
CA ILE A 104 4.95 -0.42 -14.57
C ILE A 104 4.35 -1.12 -13.37
N THR A 105 3.99 -0.37 -12.31
CA THR A 105 3.41 -0.95 -11.09
C THR A 105 2.08 -1.62 -11.39
N LEU A 106 1.20 -0.99 -12.17
CA LEU A 106 -0.11 -1.55 -12.53
C LEU A 106 0.02 -2.80 -13.40
N LEU A 107 0.96 -2.83 -14.35
CA LEU A 107 1.23 -4.03 -15.15
C LEU A 107 1.72 -5.19 -14.27
N ILE A 108 2.55 -4.91 -13.26
CA ILE A 108 2.99 -5.93 -12.31
C ILE A 108 1.85 -6.33 -11.36
N SER A 109 0.99 -5.38 -10.96
CA SER A 109 -0.23 -5.68 -10.17
C SER A 109 -1.16 -6.64 -10.92
N ILE A 110 -1.34 -6.46 -12.23
CA ILE A 110 -2.10 -7.41 -13.08
C ILE A 110 -1.43 -8.78 -13.07
N LYS A 111 -0.10 -8.85 -13.19
CA LYS A 111 0.65 -10.13 -13.05
C LYS A 111 0.51 -10.75 -11.66
N CYS A 112 0.43 -9.94 -10.60
CA CYS A 112 0.17 -10.44 -9.25
C CYS A 112 -1.24 -11.05 -9.13
N ILE A 113 -2.23 -10.47 -9.80
CA ILE A 113 -3.60 -11.01 -9.85
C ILE A 113 -3.62 -12.31 -10.65
N ASP A 114 -2.97 -12.36 -11.82
CA ASP A 114 -2.82 -13.61 -12.58
C ASP A 114 -2.11 -14.68 -11.73
N PHE A 115 -0.99 -14.32 -11.08
CA PHE A 115 -0.32 -15.20 -10.14
C PHE A 115 -1.25 -15.68 -9.03
N LEU A 116 -2.14 -14.84 -8.48
CA LEU A 116 -3.08 -15.22 -7.42
C LEU A 116 -4.03 -16.34 -7.88
N PHE A 117 -4.57 -16.26 -9.10
CA PHE A 117 -5.56 -17.21 -9.61
C PHE A 117 -4.95 -18.42 -10.35
N ASN A 118 -3.69 -18.35 -10.75
CA ASN A 118 -3.03 -19.40 -11.49
C ASN A 118 -2.45 -20.47 -10.55
N ASP A 119 -3.10 -21.64 -10.52
CA ASP A 119 -2.76 -22.72 -9.61
C ASP A 119 -1.55 -23.56 -10.04
N THR A 120 -1.14 -23.42 -11.30
CA THR A 120 0.00 -24.19 -11.83
C THR A 120 1.35 -23.63 -11.36
N ILE A 121 1.38 -22.40 -10.83
CA ILE A 121 2.61 -21.73 -10.36
C ILE A 121 2.94 -22.23 -8.95
N GLN A 122 3.74 -23.27 -8.87
CA GLN A 122 4.28 -23.79 -7.60
C GLN A 122 5.67 -23.23 -7.27
N SER A 123 6.38 -22.70 -8.26
CA SER A 123 7.68 -22.05 -8.08
C SER A 123 7.84 -20.84 -9.01
N LEU A 124 8.55 -19.84 -8.54
CA LEU A 124 8.81 -18.61 -9.30
C LEU A 124 10.18 -18.69 -9.98
N SER A 125 10.25 -18.30 -11.24
CA SER A 125 11.53 -18.08 -11.92
C SER A 125 12.33 -16.95 -11.23
N LYS A 126 13.65 -16.97 -11.38
CA LYS A 126 14.52 -15.94 -10.78
C LYS A 126 14.11 -14.53 -11.25
N LEU A 127 13.79 -14.37 -12.51
CA LEU A 127 13.36 -13.08 -13.07
C LEU A 127 12.00 -12.64 -12.46
N SER A 128 11.03 -13.54 -12.35
CA SER A 128 9.72 -13.22 -11.76
C SER A 128 9.85 -12.75 -10.32
N LYS A 129 10.76 -13.34 -9.52
CA LYS A 129 11.02 -12.92 -8.13
C LYS A 129 11.46 -11.46 -8.04
N TYR A 130 12.37 -11.01 -8.93
CA TYR A 130 12.81 -9.62 -8.98
C TYR A 130 11.73 -8.68 -9.54
N ILE A 131 10.93 -9.11 -10.51
CA ILE A 131 9.79 -8.33 -11.01
C ILE A 131 8.78 -8.09 -9.90
N TYR A 132 8.42 -9.13 -9.12
CA TYR A 132 7.51 -8.97 -7.98
C TYR A 132 8.14 -8.13 -6.86
N LEU A 133 9.43 -8.30 -6.58
CA LEU A 133 10.11 -7.44 -5.62
C LEU A 133 9.99 -5.95 -6.01
N LEU A 134 10.24 -5.62 -7.28
CA LEU A 134 10.15 -4.25 -7.75
C LEU A 134 8.71 -3.72 -7.71
N GLY A 135 7.78 -4.40 -8.37
CA GLY A 135 6.43 -3.87 -8.61
C GLY A 135 5.43 -4.16 -7.51
N TYR A 136 5.64 -5.19 -6.69
CA TYR A 136 4.75 -5.51 -5.56
C TYR A 136 5.28 -4.98 -4.22
N ILE A 137 6.60 -4.77 -4.06
CA ILE A 137 7.18 -4.24 -2.82
C ILE A 137 7.68 -2.80 -3.01
N VAL A 138 8.71 -2.57 -3.85
CA VAL A 138 9.43 -1.29 -3.86
C VAL A 138 8.57 -0.14 -4.41
N LEU A 139 7.98 -0.30 -5.59
CA LEU A 139 7.19 0.76 -6.23
C LEU A 139 5.94 1.16 -5.44
N PRO A 140 5.16 0.25 -4.83
CA PRO A 140 4.03 0.63 -3.99
C PRO A 140 4.40 1.53 -2.81
N PHE A 141 5.55 1.32 -2.17
CA PHE A 141 6.01 2.22 -1.11
C PHE A 141 6.24 3.66 -1.59
N VAL A 142 6.70 3.82 -2.83
CA VAL A 142 6.78 5.14 -3.46
C VAL A 142 5.39 5.77 -3.59
N PHE A 143 4.38 4.98 -4.01
CA PHE A 143 3.01 5.48 -4.15
C PHE A 143 2.34 5.76 -2.81
N ILE A 144 2.66 5.03 -1.74
CA ILE A 144 2.21 5.37 -0.37
C ILE A 144 2.67 6.79 0.00
N VAL A 145 3.93 7.14 -0.30
CA VAL A 145 4.44 8.50 -0.09
C VAL A 145 3.70 9.49 -0.99
N LYS A 146 3.57 9.20 -2.29
CA LYS A 146 2.95 10.14 -3.25
C LYS A 146 1.50 10.47 -2.94
N ILE A 147 0.67 9.51 -2.53
CA ILE A 147 -0.73 9.79 -2.16
C ILE A 147 -0.86 10.69 -0.93
N SER A 148 0.13 10.71 -0.04
CA SER A 148 0.11 11.57 1.14
C SER A 148 0.32 13.05 0.82
N PHE A 149 0.91 13.39 -0.33
CA PHE A 149 1.08 14.79 -0.77
C PHE A 149 -0.18 15.37 -1.43
N GLY A 150 -1.18 14.56 -1.75
CA GLY A 150 -2.39 15.06 -2.40
C GLY A 150 -2.08 15.78 -3.73
N ILE A 151 -2.70 16.96 -3.93
CA ILE A 151 -2.50 17.76 -5.15
C ILE A 151 -1.28 18.67 -5.01
N ASN A 152 -1.06 19.32 -3.85
CA ASN A 152 -0.03 20.34 -3.68
C ASN A 152 0.88 20.11 -2.47
N ASP A 153 0.31 19.72 -1.30
CA ASP A 153 1.03 19.66 -0.04
C ASP A 153 0.78 18.34 0.70
N TYR A 154 1.67 18.05 1.67
CA TYR A 154 1.51 16.92 2.55
C TYR A 154 0.22 17.01 3.36
N ASN A 155 -0.63 16.01 3.21
CA ASN A 155 -1.89 15.92 3.91
C ASN A 155 -2.00 14.60 4.69
N PRO A 156 -1.67 14.59 5.99
CA PRO A 156 -1.72 13.38 6.81
C PRO A 156 -3.11 12.75 6.87
N LYS A 157 -4.17 13.52 6.65
CA LYS A 157 -5.55 13.01 6.69
C LYS A 157 -5.82 11.99 5.59
N ILE A 158 -5.16 12.12 4.44
CA ILE A 158 -5.36 11.21 3.31
C ILE A 158 -4.87 9.81 3.68
N ILE A 159 -3.64 9.72 4.18
CA ILE A 159 -3.03 8.42 4.50
C ILE A 159 -3.67 7.80 5.74
N ILE A 160 -4.01 8.59 6.76
CA ILE A 160 -4.73 8.10 7.94
C ILE A 160 -6.12 7.59 7.54
N GLY A 161 -6.85 8.35 6.70
CA GLY A 161 -8.15 7.93 6.18
C GLY A 161 -8.05 6.60 5.42
N LEU A 162 -7.01 6.42 4.60
CA LEU A 162 -6.78 5.17 3.88
C LEU A 162 -6.55 3.99 4.85
N PHE A 163 -5.73 4.17 5.88
CA PHE A 163 -5.53 3.13 6.91
C PHE A 163 -6.82 2.81 7.65
N ILE A 164 -7.62 3.81 8.02
CA ILE A 164 -8.93 3.58 8.67
C ILE A 164 -9.83 2.74 7.77
N LEU A 165 -9.88 3.00 6.46
CA LEU A 165 -10.69 2.23 5.51
C LEU A 165 -10.23 0.77 5.41
N ILE A 166 -8.92 0.54 5.31
CA ILE A 166 -8.33 -0.81 5.25
C ILE A 166 -8.62 -1.57 6.55
N TRP A 167 -8.33 -0.97 7.72
CA TRP A 167 -8.59 -1.62 9.02
C TRP A 167 -10.07 -1.88 9.26
N THR A 168 -10.95 -0.99 8.80
CA THR A 168 -12.41 -1.22 8.86
C THR A 168 -12.79 -2.40 7.98
N ASN A 169 -12.31 -2.44 6.74
CA ASN A 169 -12.55 -3.57 5.85
C ASN A 169 -12.13 -4.89 6.50
N ASP A 170 -10.90 -4.99 7.00
CA ASP A 170 -10.35 -6.23 7.55
C ASP A 170 -11.10 -6.67 8.82
N THR A 171 -11.43 -5.72 9.69
CA THR A 171 -12.18 -5.99 10.93
C THR A 171 -13.57 -6.52 10.62
N PHE A 172 -14.31 -5.84 9.74
CA PHE A 172 -15.67 -6.26 9.42
C PHE A 172 -15.71 -7.46 8.50
N ALA A 173 -14.73 -7.65 7.61
CA ALA A 173 -14.59 -8.88 6.85
C ALA A 173 -14.41 -10.10 7.79
N TYR A 174 -13.62 -9.95 8.85
CA TYR A 174 -13.47 -10.99 9.87
C TYR A 174 -14.76 -11.21 10.67
N LEU A 175 -15.41 -10.14 11.16
CA LEU A 175 -16.62 -10.25 12.00
C LEU A 175 -17.79 -10.86 11.22
N VAL A 176 -18.08 -10.35 10.02
CA VAL A 176 -19.15 -10.86 9.15
C VAL A 176 -18.83 -12.28 8.70
N GLY A 177 -17.59 -12.55 8.26
CA GLY A 177 -17.18 -13.89 7.84
C GLY A 177 -17.27 -14.92 8.95
N LYS A 178 -16.99 -14.53 10.21
CA LYS A 178 -17.14 -15.42 11.37
C LYS A 178 -18.62 -15.66 11.75
N SER A 179 -19.48 -14.65 11.56
CA SER A 179 -20.88 -14.71 11.98
C SER A 179 -21.78 -15.42 10.98
N ILE A 180 -21.65 -15.12 9.69
CA ILE A 180 -22.53 -15.61 8.61
C ILE A 180 -21.80 -16.22 7.42
N GLY A 181 -20.47 -16.31 7.46
CA GLY A 181 -19.67 -16.83 6.34
C GLY A 181 -19.95 -18.33 6.09
N LYS A 182 -20.35 -18.65 4.86
CA LYS A 182 -20.64 -20.00 4.40
C LYS A 182 -19.74 -20.40 3.23
N HIS A 183 -19.50 -19.47 2.30
CA HIS A 183 -18.75 -19.73 1.06
C HIS A 183 -17.31 -19.25 1.19
N LYS A 184 -16.36 -20.13 0.90
CA LYS A 184 -14.94 -19.79 0.95
C LYS A 184 -14.56 -18.87 -0.21
N LEU A 185 -13.72 -17.86 0.06
CA LEU A 185 -13.26 -16.91 -0.96
C LEU A 185 -12.15 -17.53 -1.83
N LEU A 186 -11.05 -17.99 -1.21
CA LEU A 186 -9.95 -18.72 -1.85
C LEU A 186 -9.38 -19.71 -0.83
N GLU A 187 -10.02 -20.88 -0.70
CA GLU A 187 -9.77 -21.84 0.38
C GLU A 187 -8.31 -22.30 0.44
N ARG A 188 -7.70 -22.58 -0.71
CA ARG A 188 -6.32 -23.07 -0.81
C ARG A 188 -5.27 -22.09 -0.29
N ILE A 189 -5.53 -20.80 -0.38
CA ILE A 189 -4.61 -19.73 0.00
C ILE A 189 -4.91 -19.25 1.42
N SER A 190 -6.18 -18.94 1.66
CA SER A 190 -6.67 -18.41 2.94
C SER A 190 -8.00 -19.08 3.35
N PRO A 191 -7.95 -20.26 4.02
CA PRO A 191 -9.14 -21.06 4.31
C PRO A 191 -10.13 -20.41 5.27
N LYS A 192 -9.75 -19.32 5.93
CA LYS A 192 -10.62 -18.59 6.87
C LYS A 192 -11.42 -17.47 6.21
N LYS A 193 -11.01 -16.97 5.03
CA LYS A 193 -11.73 -15.90 4.33
C LYS A 193 -12.97 -16.45 3.62
N THR A 194 -14.07 -15.69 3.72
CA THR A 194 -15.37 -16.02 3.13
C THR A 194 -15.86 -14.91 2.20
N ILE A 195 -16.72 -15.27 1.24
CA ILE A 195 -17.32 -14.30 0.30
C ILE A 195 -18.22 -13.32 1.07
N GLU A 196 -19.01 -13.80 2.03
CA GLU A 196 -19.87 -12.96 2.87
C GLU A 196 -19.04 -11.99 3.70
N GLY A 197 -17.90 -12.45 4.23
CA GLY A 197 -16.95 -11.60 4.93
C GLY A 197 -16.38 -10.52 4.03
N PHE A 198 -15.96 -10.87 2.82
CA PHE A 198 -15.46 -9.91 1.82
C PHE A 198 -16.50 -8.83 1.50
N VAL A 199 -17.73 -9.21 1.16
CA VAL A 199 -18.81 -8.27 0.86
C VAL A 199 -19.14 -7.39 2.07
N GLY A 200 -19.21 -7.97 3.27
CA GLY A 200 -19.42 -7.24 4.51
C GLY A 200 -18.30 -6.23 4.79
N GLY A 201 -17.04 -6.63 4.64
CA GLY A 201 -15.90 -5.74 4.81
C GLY A 201 -15.96 -4.53 3.88
N VAL A 202 -16.19 -4.77 2.58
CA VAL A 202 -16.34 -3.69 1.58
C VAL A 202 -17.51 -2.76 1.93
N ALA A 203 -18.68 -3.30 2.30
CA ALA A 203 -19.84 -2.50 2.65
C ALA A 203 -19.56 -1.57 3.86
N PHE A 204 -18.93 -2.09 4.91
CA PHE A 204 -18.54 -1.28 6.08
C PHE A 204 -17.41 -0.29 5.78
N ALA A 205 -16.46 -0.64 4.90
CA ALA A 205 -15.45 0.31 4.44
C ALA A 205 -16.08 1.47 3.67
N VAL A 206 -17.04 1.22 2.77
CA VAL A 206 -17.81 2.26 2.05
C VAL A 206 -18.58 3.15 3.02
N PHE A 207 -19.23 2.57 4.03
CA PHE A 207 -19.88 3.34 5.08
C PHE A 207 -18.88 4.21 5.87
N ALA A 208 -17.71 3.67 6.22
CA ALA A 208 -16.64 4.43 6.85
C ALA A 208 -16.11 5.56 5.94
N GLY A 209 -16.01 5.34 4.64
CA GLY A 209 -15.65 6.36 3.65
C GLY A 209 -16.64 7.53 3.64
N PHE A 210 -17.94 7.23 3.71
CA PHE A 210 -18.97 8.26 3.89
C PHE A 210 -18.77 9.05 5.19
N LEU A 211 -18.52 8.39 6.31
CA LEU A 211 -18.27 9.06 7.59
C LEU A 211 -16.99 9.91 7.55
N ILE A 212 -15.91 9.42 6.95
CA ILE A 212 -14.65 10.16 6.77
C ILE A 212 -14.91 11.45 5.99
N SER A 213 -15.66 11.38 4.90
CA SER A 213 -15.97 12.56 4.10
C SER A 213 -16.76 13.63 4.86
N LYS A 214 -17.66 13.22 5.75
CA LYS A 214 -18.53 14.13 6.52
C LYS A 214 -17.87 14.67 7.79
N LEU A 215 -17.14 13.83 8.52
CA LEU A 215 -16.71 14.14 9.88
C LEU A 215 -15.21 14.47 9.98
N TYR A 216 -14.38 13.84 9.15
CA TYR A 216 -12.93 13.92 9.29
C TYR A 216 -12.27 14.94 8.36
N ILE A 217 -12.71 15.03 7.11
CA ILE A 217 -12.08 15.90 6.12
C ILE A 217 -12.56 17.35 6.19
N LYS A 218 -13.66 17.64 6.89
CA LYS A 218 -14.32 18.96 6.94
C LYS A 218 -14.49 19.54 5.53
N PRO A 219 -15.47 19.06 4.77
CA PRO A 219 -15.64 19.52 3.39
C PRO A 219 -15.93 21.02 3.34
N ASN A 220 -15.28 21.71 2.40
CA ASN A 220 -15.75 23.03 1.99
C ASN A 220 -17.23 22.89 1.57
N PRO A 221 -18.15 23.74 2.02
CA PRO A 221 -19.58 23.65 1.69
C PRO A 221 -19.85 23.45 0.19
N ASN A 222 -19.01 24.02 -0.67
CA ASN A 222 -19.12 23.92 -2.13
C ASN A 222 -18.64 22.57 -2.72
N PHE A 223 -18.01 21.70 -1.92
CA PHE A 223 -17.41 20.41 -2.39
C PHE A 223 -17.91 19.19 -1.62
N SER A 224 -18.97 19.31 -0.82
CA SER A 224 -19.41 18.22 0.05
C SER A 224 -19.79 16.94 -0.70
N GLU A 225 -20.48 17.04 -1.83
CA GLU A 225 -20.90 15.89 -2.63
C GLU A 225 -19.72 15.23 -3.36
N LYS A 226 -18.81 16.05 -3.94
CA LYS A 226 -17.59 15.54 -4.58
C LYS A 226 -16.69 14.80 -3.56
N SER A 227 -16.59 15.32 -2.33
CA SER A 227 -15.84 14.66 -1.26
C SER A 227 -16.43 13.31 -0.86
N ILE A 228 -17.76 13.20 -0.78
CA ILE A 228 -18.44 11.92 -0.48
C ILE A 228 -18.12 10.90 -1.57
N LEU A 229 -18.27 11.28 -2.84
CA LEU A 229 -17.97 10.39 -3.96
C LEU A 229 -16.52 9.91 -3.93
N ILE A 230 -15.56 10.82 -3.72
CA ILE A 230 -14.14 10.49 -3.68
C ILE A 230 -13.85 9.47 -2.56
N TRP A 231 -14.30 9.73 -1.33
CA TRP A 231 -14.00 8.86 -0.20
C TRP A 231 -14.73 7.52 -0.26
N THR A 232 -15.94 7.47 -0.81
CA THR A 232 -16.65 6.20 -1.04
C THR A 232 -15.98 5.37 -2.14
N MET A 233 -15.46 6.01 -3.19
CA MET A 233 -14.68 5.31 -4.22
C MET A 233 -13.33 4.81 -3.69
N ILE A 234 -12.61 5.62 -2.89
CA ILE A 234 -11.36 5.17 -2.22
C ILE A 234 -11.67 3.98 -1.29
N ALA A 235 -12.79 4.01 -0.57
CA ALA A 235 -13.19 2.91 0.30
C ALA A 235 -13.50 1.63 -0.48
N LEU A 236 -14.15 1.74 -1.61
CA LEU A 236 -14.41 0.61 -2.51
C LEU A 236 -13.08 0.02 -3.03
N ILE A 237 -12.16 0.88 -3.49
CA ILE A 237 -10.81 0.48 -3.92
C ILE A 237 -10.07 -0.20 -2.76
N ALA A 238 -10.06 0.39 -1.56
CA ALA A 238 -9.37 -0.15 -0.39
C ALA A 238 -9.93 -1.52 0.01
N GLY A 239 -11.24 -1.70 0.01
CA GLY A 239 -11.88 -2.97 0.37
C GLY A 239 -11.59 -4.09 -0.63
N ILE A 240 -11.74 -3.82 -1.92
CA ILE A 240 -11.52 -4.81 -2.98
C ILE A 240 -10.04 -5.14 -3.11
N PHE A 241 -9.21 -4.14 -3.37
CA PHE A 241 -7.79 -4.34 -3.68
C PHE A 241 -6.96 -4.62 -2.43
N GLY A 242 -7.39 -4.16 -1.24
CA GLY A 242 -6.77 -4.55 0.04
C GLY A 242 -6.93 -6.06 0.28
N THR A 243 -8.13 -6.59 0.07
CA THR A 243 -8.37 -8.05 0.18
C THR A 243 -7.54 -8.84 -0.84
N ILE A 244 -7.40 -8.35 -2.08
CA ILE A 244 -6.56 -8.97 -3.10
C ILE A 244 -5.08 -8.93 -2.68
N GLY A 245 -4.59 -7.82 -2.13
CA GLY A 245 -3.21 -7.67 -1.66
C GLY A 245 -2.83 -8.69 -0.58
N ASP A 246 -3.67 -8.82 0.46
CA ASP A 246 -3.48 -9.85 1.50
C ASP A 246 -3.53 -11.28 0.92
N LEU A 247 -4.41 -11.56 -0.06
CA LEU A 247 -4.44 -12.87 -0.71
C LEU A 247 -3.16 -13.14 -1.53
N ILE A 248 -2.62 -12.14 -2.21
CA ILE A 248 -1.36 -12.25 -2.96
C ILE A 248 -0.20 -12.56 -1.99
N GLU A 249 -0.09 -11.81 -0.90
CA GLU A 249 0.92 -12.04 0.14
C GLU A 249 0.75 -13.45 0.75
N SER A 250 -0.48 -13.82 1.07
CA SER A 250 -0.80 -15.15 1.57
C SER A 250 -0.34 -16.25 0.58
N LYS A 251 -0.48 -16.04 -0.73
CA LYS A 251 0.00 -17.01 -1.72
C LYS A 251 1.52 -17.15 -1.72
N PHE A 252 2.27 -16.02 -1.65
CA PHE A 252 3.73 -16.07 -1.50
C PHE A 252 4.14 -16.87 -0.25
N LYS A 253 3.46 -16.66 0.88
CA LYS A 253 3.71 -17.42 2.12
C LYS A 253 3.44 -18.90 1.95
N ARG A 254 2.37 -19.30 1.24
CA ARG A 254 2.07 -20.73 0.98
C ARG A 254 3.12 -21.38 0.10
N ILE A 255 3.60 -20.72 -0.95
CA ILE A 255 4.68 -21.24 -1.80
C ILE A 255 5.99 -21.37 -0.99
N ALA A 256 6.26 -20.45 -0.07
CA ALA A 256 7.42 -20.52 0.84
C ALA A 256 7.25 -21.56 1.98
N GLY A 257 6.07 -22.18 2.13
CA GLY A 257 5.79 -23.13 3.21
C GLY A 257 5.69 -22.50 4.60
N VAL A 258 5.45 -21.17 4.67
CA VAL A 258 5.36 -20.44 5.93
C VAL A 258 3.97 -19.84 6.12
N LYS A 259 3.70 -19.39 7.35
CA LYS A 259 2.45 -18.69 7.69
C LYS A 259 2.63 -17.19 7.74
N ASP A 260 3.72 -16.71 8.31
CA ASP A 260 4.01 -15.30 8.53
C ASP A 260 5.25 -14.90 7.70
N SER A 261 5.30 -13.66 7.20
CA SER A 261 6.41 -13.18 6.35
C SER A 261 7.71 -12.96 7.13
N GLY A 262 7.59 -12.69 8.44
CA GLY A 262 8.69 -12.40 9.35
C GLY A 262 8.32 -12.65 10.81
N LYS A 263 9.22 -12.23 11.72
CA LYS A 263 9.07 -12.38 13.17
C LYS A 263 9.34 -11.07 13.93
N ILE A 264 9.42 -9.95 13.23
CA ILE A 264 9.82 -8.66 13.81
C ILE A 264 8.76 -8.15 14.78
N MET A 265 7.48 -8.40 14.49
CA MET A 265 6.39 -8.01 15.38
C MET A 265 5.93 -9.21 16.24
N PRO A 266 6.23 -9.23 17.55
CA PRO A 266 5.90 -10.37 18.41
C PRO A 266 4.41 -10.69 18.41
N GLY A 267 4.05 -11.88 17.93
CA GLY A 267 2.67 -12.37 17.81
C GLY A 267 1.86 -11.80 16.65
N HIS A 268 2.47 -10.93 15.81
CA HIS A 268 1.84 -10.32 14.63
C HIS A 268 2.55 -10.64 13.30
N GLY A 269 3.67 -11.36 13.32
CA GLY A 269 4.42 -11.71 12.12
C GLY A 269 5.43 -10.65 11.70
N GLY A 270 5.54 -10.39 10.42
CA GLY A 270 6.42 -9.39 9.83
C GLY A 270 5.74 -8.03 9.60
N VAL A 271 6.53 -7.10 9.11
CA VAL A 271 6.04 -5.79 8.62
C VAL A 271 5.23 -5.98 7.35
N LEU A 272 5.63 -6.90 6.48
CA LEU A 272 4.90 -7.21 5.25
C LEU A 272 3.47 -7.71 5.56
N ASP A 273 3.30 -8.57 6.61
CA ASP A 273 1.99 -9.04 7.08
C ASP A 273 1.07 -7.89 7.59
N ARG A 274 1.58 -6.68 7.79
CA ARG A 274 0.82 -5.51 8.27
C ARG A 274 0.53 -4.48 7.19
N LEU A 275 1.26 -4.53 6.10
CA LEU A 275 1.19 -3.57 5.01
C LEU A 275 0.73 -4.20 3.68
N ASP A 276 0.50 -5.50 3.64
CA ASP A 276 0.08 -6.26 2.47
C ASP A 276 -1.10 -5.64 1.71
N SER A 277 -2.13 -5.23 2.45
CA SER A 277 -3.30 -4.55 1.89
C SER A 277 -2.95 -3.16 1.35
N VAL A 278 -2.24 -2.32 2.14
CA VAL A 278 -1.93 -0.96 1.73
C VAL A 278 -0.94 -0.91 0.56
N ILE A 279 0.01 -1.84 0.51
CA ILE A 279 0.96 -2.00 -0.59
C ILE A 279 0.20 -2.17 -1.93
N PHE A 280 -0.82 -2.99 -1.96
CA PHE A 280 -1.57 -3.23 -3.19
C PHE A 280 -2.58 -2.13 -3.52
N VAL A 281 -3.14 -1.47 -2.51
CA VAL A 281 -4.12 -0.38 -2.65
C VAL A 281 -3.47 0.92 -3.13
N ALA A 282 -2.28 1.26 -2.64
CA ALA A 282 -1.66 2.56 -2.87
C ALA A 282 -1.51 2.95 -4.36
N PRO A 283 -0.96 2.12 -5.26
CA PRO A 283 -0.83 2.50 -6.67
C PRO A 283 -2.19 2.72 -7.35
N ILE A 284 -3.24 2.01 -6.92
CA ILE A 284 -4.59 2.12 -7.50
C ILE A 284 -5.28 3.40 -7.00
N VAL A 285 -5.11 3.75 -5.72
CA VAL A 285 -5.58 5.04 -5.19
C VAL A 285 -4.84 6.19 -5.86
N TYR A 286 -3.54 6.06 -6.11
CA TYR A 286 -2.78 7.06 -6.83
C TYR A 286 -3.28 7.22 -8.27
N LEU A 287 -3.55 6.13 -8.99
CA LEU A 287 -4.21 6.17 -10.30
C LEU A 287 -5.54 6.92 -10.23
N PHE A 288 -6.37 6.60 -9.25
CA PHE A 288 -7.66 7.26 -9.06
C PHE A 288 -7.50 8.78 -8.89
N TYR A 289 -6.53 9.24 -8.09
CA TYR A 289 -6.21 10.66 -7.97
C TYR A 289 -5.71 11.29 -9.27
N GLN A 290 -4.90 10.59 -10.06
CA GLN A 290 -4.47 11.09 -11.37
C GLN A 290 -5.64 11.28 -12.33
N ILE A 291 -6.59 10.34 -12.36
CA ILE A 291 -7.81 10.44 -13.17
C ILE A 291 -8.65 11.63 -12.71
N LEU A 292 -8.85 11.81 -11.40
CA LEU A 292 -9.60 12.95 -10.87
C LEU A 292 -8.97 14.29 -11.24
N ASN A 293 -7.64 14.41 -11.16
CA ASN A 293 -6.93 15.63 -11.51
C ASN A 293 -6.93 15.91 -13.02
N TYR A 294 -7.05 14.88 -13.86
CA TYR A 294 -7.13 15.02 -15.31
C TYR A 294 -8.52 15.44 -15.79
N VAL A 295 -9.56 15.04 -15.05
CA VAL A 295 -10.98 15.30 -15.41
C VAL A 295 -11.53 16.55 -14.72
N SER A 296 -10.86 17.05 -13.67
CA SER A 296 -11.25 18.26 -12.91
C SER A 296 -10.55 19.50 -13.42
#